data_854fb0191c25dd753d46b8f2f33cd9b3
#
_entry.id   854fb0191c25dd753d46b8f2f33cd9b3
#
_cell.length_a   1.000
_cell.length_b   1.000
_cell.length_c   1.000
_cell.angle_alpha   90.00
_cell.angle_beta   90.00
_cell.angle_gamma   90.00
#
_symmetry.space_group_name_H-M   'P 1'
#
loop_
_entity.id
_entity.type
_entity.pdbx_description
1 polymer ?
#
loop_
_entity_poly.entity_id
_entity_poly.type
_entity_poly.pdbx_seq_one_letter_code
_entity_poly.pdbx_strand_id
1 'polypeptide(L)'
;MNFSVHAFDFMSFIMSTEGQKVVEEAGYIPVSDVQAYAGTKPEGSVVVGGSSSVAPVMEKLVEAYKKVNPNANVELQSSDSKTGMTSAIEGSYDIGMASRELKDEEKEKLEGTVIATDGIAVIVNKANPTEEMTSDQVKSIYLGDVLTWDEIAE
;
A
#
# COMPACT_ATOMS: atom_id res chain seq x y z
N MET A 1 -8.38 -15.21 15.00
CA MET A 1 -8.78 -15.13 13.57
C MET A 1 -8.08 -16.24 12.81
N ASN A 2 -8.80 -17.10 12.11
CA ASN A 2 -8.17 -18.09 11.24
C ASN A 2 -7.98 -17.42 9.87
N PHE A 3 -6.79 -16.91 9.59
CA PHE A 3 -6.41 -16.58 8.22
C PHE A 3 -6.52 -17.86 7.37
N SER A 4 -7.13 -17.74 6.19
CA SER A 4 -7.05 -18.84 5.23
C SER A 4 -5.58 -19.07 4.89
N VAL A 5 -5.16 -20.32 4.74
CA VAL A 5 -3.79 -20.66 4.37
C VAL A 5 -3.36 -19.94 3.06
N HIS A 6 -4.32 -19.68 2.20
CA HIS A 6 -4.14 -18.98 0.92
C HIS A 6 -3.84 -17.49 1.12
N ALA A 7 -4.62 -16.81 1.97
CA ALA A 7 -4.39 -15.40 2.30
C ALA A 7 -3.05 -15.22 3.02
N PHE A 8 -2.70 -16.13 3.94
CA PHE A 8 -1.42 -16.11 4.63
C PHE A 8 -0.24 -16.28 3.66
N ASP A 9 -0.34 -17.22 2.71
CA ASP A 9 0.71 -17.48 1.72
C ASP A 9 0.90 -16.29 0.78
N PHE A 10 -0.20 -15.67 0.32
CA PHE A 10 -0.13 -14.45 -0.49
C PHE A 10 0.47 -13.26 0.29
N MET A 11 0.07 -13.05 1.55
CA MET A 11 0.70 -12.02 2.40
C MET A 11 2.19 -12.31 2.63
N SER A 12 2.57 -13.57 2.80
CA SER A 12 3.99 -13.95 2.91
C SER A 12 4.78 -13.63 1.64
N PHE A 13 4.16 -13.77 0.46
CA PHE A 13 4.77 -13.33 -0.79
C PHE A 13 4.90 -11.81 -0.85
N ILE A 14 3.84 -11.05 -0.53
CA ILE A 14 3.88 -9.59 -0.52
C ILE A 14 5.02 -9.08 0.38
N MET A 15 5.17 -9.67 1.56
CA MET A 15 6.17 -9.31 2.56
C MET A 15 7.53 -9.97 2.35
N SER A 16 7.77 -10.59 1.20
CA SER A 16 9.04 -11.19 0.84
C SER A 16 9.93 -10.25 0.03
N THR A 17 11.22 -10.61 -0.11
CA THR A 17 12.16 -9.90 -1.00
C THR A 17 11.61 -9.79 -2.42
N GLU A 18 10.98 -10.83 -2.93
CA GLU A 18 10.40 -10.88 -4.28
C GLU A 18 9.19 -9.94 -4.40
N GLY A 19 8.29 -9.96 -3.41
CA GLY A 19 7.12 -9.07 -3.38
C GLY A 19 7.53 -7.60 -3.19
N GLN A 20 8.48 -7.32 -2.32
CA GLN A 20 8.94 -5.96 -2.06
C GLN A 20 9.72 -5.36 -3.24
N LYS A 21 10.37 -6.20 -4.05
CA LYS A 21 10.94 -5.77 -5.33
C LYS A 21 9.85 -5.30 -6.31
N VAL A 22 8.70 -5.97 -6.35
CA VAL A 22 7.55 -5.54 -7.16
C VAL A 22 7.01 -4.19 -6.66
N VAL A 23 6.97 -3.98 -5.34
CA VAL A 23 6.58 -2.70 -4.71
C VAL A 23 7.50 -1.57 -5.17
N GLU A 24 8.83 -1.78 -5.13
CA GLU A 24 9.83 -0.82 -5.57
C GLU A 24 9.73 -0.53 -7.08
N GLU A 25 9.61 -1.56 -7.92
CA GLU A 25 9.43 -1.43 -9.37
C GLU A 25 8.09 -0.73 -9.73
N ALA A 26 7.12 -0.76 -8.83
CA ALA A 26 5.87 -0.03 -8.95
C ALA A 26 5.98 1.47 -8.59
N GLY A 27 7.13 1.91 -8.05
CA GLY A 27 7.40 3.29 -7.68
C GLY A 27 7.03 3.64 -6.24
N TYR A 28 6.76 2.64 -5.39
CA TYR A 28 6.51 2.82 -3.96
C TYR A 28 7.77 2.53 -3.14
N ILE A 29 7.80 3.00 -1.90
CA ILE A 29 8.89 2.73 -0.96
C ILE A 29 8.63 1.37 -0.31
N PRO A 30 9.53 0.38 -0.53
CA PRO A 30 9.35 -0.96 0.02
C PRO A 30 9.61 -0.99 1.54
N VAL A 31 9.08 -2.03 2.18
CA VAL A 31 9.40 -2.34 3.57
C VAL A 31 10.79 -2.99 3.64
N SER A 32 11.58 -2.62 4.65
CA SER A 32 12.91 -3.18 4.90
C SER A 32 12.85 -4.50 5.70
N ASP A 33 14.00 -5.17 5.80
CA ASP A 33 14.21 -6.35 6.64
C ASP A 33 13.34 -7.56 6.32
N VAL A 34 13.02 -7.74 5.03
CA VAL A 34 12.22 -8.86 4.53
C VAL A 34 13.07 -10.07 4.16
N GLN A 35 12.48 -11.27 4.25
CA GLN A 35 13.10 -12.54 3.90
C GLN A 35 12.67 -12.98 2.51
N ALA A 36 13.41 -13.91 1.89
CA ALA A 36 13.00 -14.54 0.65
C ALA A 36 11.68 -15.31 0.82
N TYR A 37 10.85 -15.34 -0.22
CA TYR A 37 9.59 -16.07 -0.18
C TYR A 37 9.81 -17.58 -0.02
N ALA A 38 9.22 -18.13 1.03
CA ALA A 38 9.31 -19.54 1.39
C ALA A 38 7.91 -20.19 1.59
N GLY A 39 6.90 -19.68 0.87
CA GLY A 39 5.52 -20.14 1.01
C GLY A 39 5.27 -21.53 0.43
N THR A 40 4.15 -22.12 0.84
CA THR A 40 3.75 -23.49 0.52
C THR A 40 3.02 -23.62 -0.82
N LYS A 41 2.68 -22.49 -1.45
CA LYS A 41 1.98 -22.40 -2.76
C LYS A 41 0.67 -23.19 -2.76
N PRO A 42 -0.26 -22.94 -1.82
CA PRO A 42 -1.51 -23.67 -1.75
C PRO A 42 -2.39 -23.39 -2.97
N GLU A 43 -3.14 -24.39 -3.39
CA GLU A 43 -4.18 -24.25 -4.40
C GLU A 43 -5.44 -23.70 -3.77
N GLY A 44 -6.03 -22.63 -4.32
CA GLY A 44 -7.27 -22.05 -3.84
C GLY A 44 -7.46 -20.59 -4.24
N SER A 45 -8.48 -19.96 -3.64
CA SER A 45 -8.85 -18.57 -3.96
C SER A 45 -8.65 -17.65 -2.76
N VAL A 46 -8.28 -16.41 -3.05
CA VAL A 46 -8.15 -15.31 -2.09
C VAL A 46 -8.90 -14.10 -2.66
N VAL A 47 -9.78 -13.51 -1.89
CA VAL A 47 -10.46 -12.26 -2.26
C VAL A 47 -9.78 -11.09 -1.53
N VAL A 48 -9.25 -10.18 -2.31
CA VAL A 48 -8.56 -8.98 -1.84
C VAL A 48 -9.35 -7.75 -2.28
N GLY A 49 -9.68 -6.85 -1.37
CA GLY A 49 -10.46 -5.69 -1.78
C GLY A 49 -10.30 -4.47 -0.89
N GLY A 50 -10.62 -3.29 -1.44
CA GLY A 50 -10.58 -2.02 -0.72
C GLY A 50 -9.97 -0.88 -1.51
N SER A 51 -9.12 -0.08 -0.87
CA SER A 51 -8.59 1.19 -1.37
C SER A 51 -8.13 1.16 -2.83
N SER A 52 -8.75 1.99 -3.66
CA SER A 52 -8.36 2.22 -5.05
C SER A 52 -6.94 2.79 -5.20
N SER A 53 -6.42 3.47 -4.18
CA SER A 53 -5.03 3.96 -4.18
C SER A 53 -4.01 2.82 -4.00
N VAL A 54 -4.40 1.71 -3.37
CA VAL A 54 -3.56 0.52 -3.20
C VAL A 54 -3.70 -0.45 -4.37
N ALA A 55 -4.83 -0.41 -5.09
CA ALA A 55 -5.11 -1.33 -6.18
C ALA A 55 -3.98 -1.44 -7.24
N PRO A 56 -3.33 -0.34 -7.71
CA PRO A 56 -2.31 -0.45 -8.75
C PRO A 56 -1.07 -1.27 -8.34
N VAL A 57 -0.60 -1.14 -7.10
CA VAL A 57 0.51 -1.97 -6.61
C VAL A 57 0.06 -3.39 -6.34
N MET A 58 -1.17 -3.57 -5.85
CA MET A 58 -1.73 -4.90 -5.58
C MET A 58 -1.92 -5.70 -6.87
N GLU A 59 -2.36 -5.10 -7.97
CA GLU A 59 -2.43 -5.75 -9.30
C GLU A 59 -1.10 -6.35 -9.72
N LYS A 60 -0.01 -5.58 -9.59
CA LYS A 60 1.34 -6.06 -9.92
C LYS A 60 1.79 -7.20 -8.99
N LEU A 61 1.46 -7.10 -7.70
CA LEU A 61 1.76 -8.16 -6.73
C LEU A 61 0.99 -9.45 -7.05
N VAL A 62 -0.29 -9.35 -7.42
CA VAL A 62 -1.11 -10.50 -7.86
C VAL A 62 -0.52 -11.14 -9.12
N GLU A 63 -0.13 -10.35 -10.12
CA GLU A 63 0.50 -10.86 -11.33
C GLU A 63 1.84 -11.58 -11.05
N ALA A 64 2.65 -11.02 -10.16
CA ALA A 64 3.92 -11.61 -9.75
C ALA A 64 3.70 -12.89 -8.94
N TYR A 65 2.76 -12.90 -8.02
CA TYR A 65 2.42 -14.08 -7.22
C TYR A 65 1.89 -15.23 -8.09
N LYS A 66 1.08 -14.93 -9.10
CA LYS A 66 0.58 -15.94 -10.04
C LYS A 66 1.70 -16.67 -10.81
N LYS A 67 2.85 -16.02 -11.05
CA LYS A 67 4.03 -16.67 -11.66
C LYS A 67 4.70 -17.65 -10.68
N VAL A 68 4.64 -17.34 -9.39
CA VAL A 68 5.24 -18.17 -8.31
C VAL A 68 4.30 -19.29 -7.89
N ASN A 69 3.00 -19.00 -7.82
CA ASN A 69 1.94 -19.95 -7.47
C ASN A 69 0.81 -19.91 -8.53
N PRO A 70 0.94 -20.63 -9.65
CA PRO A 70 -0.06 -20.63 -10.71
C PRO A 70 -1.39 -21.28 -10.32
N ASN A 71 -1.43 -22.05 -9.21
CA ASN A 71 -2.62 -22.73 -8.72
C ASN A 71 -3.49 -21.83 -7.81
N ALA A 72 -2.97 -20.69 -7.40
CA ALA A 72 -3.74 -19.71 -6.63
C ALA A 72 -4.54 -18.81 -7.57
N ASN A 73 -5.80 -18.52 -7.18
CA ASN A 73 -6.63 -17.53 -7.79
C ASN A 73 -6.82 -16.35 -6.83
N VAL A 74 -6.23 -15.20 -7.14
CA VAL A 74 -6.41 -13.97 -6.36
C VAL A 74 -7.37 -13.05 -7.10
N GLU A 75 -8.53 -12.82 -6.49
CA GLU A 75 -9.53 -11.89 -6.99
C GLU A 75 -9.33 -10.52 -6.33
N LEU A 76 -9.13 -9.48 -7.14
CA LEU A 76 -8.91 -8.12 -6.67
C LEU A 76 -10.13 -7.24 -6.93
N GLN A 77 -10.63 -6.58 -5.89
CA GLN A 77 -11.78 -5.68 -5.94
C GLN A 77 -11.37 -4.27 -5.49
N SER A 78 -11.48 -3.27 -6.38
CA SER A 78 -11.16 -1.88 -6.07
C SER A 78 -12.39 -1.13 -5.57
N SER A 79 -12.25 -0.45 -4.43
CA SER A 79 -13.30 0.38 -3.81
C SER A 79 -12.65 1.50 -2.97
N ASP A 80 -13.09 1.71 -1.76
CA ASP A 80 -12.49 2.61 -0.76
C ASP A 80 -11.99 1.85 0.47
N SER A 81 -11.14 2.49 1.28
CA SER A 81 -10.57 1.86 2.48
C SER A 81 -11.63 1.44 3.51
N LYS A 82 -12.75 2.19 3.64
CA LYS A 82 -13.80 1.84 4.60
C LYS A 82 -14.50 0.55 4.19
N THR A 83 -14.87 0.44 2.91
CA THR A 83 -15.47 -0.78 2.34
C THR A 83 -14.52 -1.97 2.50
N GLY A 84 -13.22 -1.80 2.20
CA GLY A 84 -12.21 -2.84 2.40
C GLY A 84 -12.17 -3.35 3.83
N MET A 85 -12.14 -2.46 4.81
CA MET A 85 -12.09 -2.84 6.23
C MET A 85 -13.40 -3.50 6.69
N THR A 86 -14.56 -2.95 6.31
CA THR A 86 -15.86 -3.53 6.66
C THR A 86 -16.01 -4.95 6.11
N SER A 87 -15.69 -5.14 4.82
CA SER A 87 -15.79 -6.45 4.16
C SER A 87 -14.81 -7.48 4.71
N ALA A 88 -13.61 -7.06 5.13
CA ALA A 88 -12.66 -7.94 5.81
C ALA A 88 -13.17 -8.34 7.21
N ILE A 89 -13.79 -7.43 7.97
CA ILE A 89 -14.41 -7.74 9.27
C ILE A 89 -15.57 -8.70 9.12
N GLU A 90 -16.38 -8.54 8.07
CA GLU A 90 -17.54 -9.40 7.77
C GLU A 90 -17.15 -10.76 7.15
N GLY A 91 -15.89 -10.90 6.70
CA GLY A 91 -15.36 -12.13 6.11
C GLY A 91 -15.71 -12.32 4.63
N SER A 92 -16.22 -11.28 3.95
CA SER A 92 -16.44 -11.31 2.49
C SER A 92 -15.15 -11.03 1.70
N TYR A 93 -14.14 -10.38 2.32
CA TYR A 93 -12.79 -10.31 1.83
C TYR A 93 -11.84 -11.05 2.78
N ASP A 94 -10.91 -11.82 2.22
CA ASP A 94 -9.83 -12.46 2.98
C ASP A 94 -8.78 -11.43 3.41
N ILE A 95 -8.54 -10.40 2.57
CA ILE A 95 -7.60 -9.32 2.79
C ILE A 95 -8.26 -7.99 2.43
N GLY A 96 -8.28 -7.07 3.40
CA GLY A 96 -8.72 -5.69 3.17
C GLY A 96 -7.55 -4.76 2.82
N MET A 97 -7.72 -3.88 1.84
CA MET A 97 -6.75 -2.86 1.47
C MET A 97 -7.14 -1.49 2.02
N ALA A 98 -6.21 -0.81 2.68
CA ALA A 98 -6.39 0.56 3.16
C ALA A 98 -5.17 1.43 2.83
N SER A 99 -5.42 2.69 2.42
CA SER A 99 -4.39 3.73 2.22
C SER A 99 -4.31 4.69 3.42
N ARG A 100 -4.65 4.21 4.60
CA ARG A 100 -4.61 4.89 5.89
C ARG A 100 -4.38 3.89 7.00
N GLU A 101 -4.06 4.37 8.17
CA GLU A 101 -4.04 3.54 9.36
C GLU A 101 -5.43 3.00 9.71
N LEU A 102 -5.45 1.85 10.37
CA LEU A 102 -6.67 1.29 10.93
C LEU A 102 -7.19 2.19 12.06
N LYS A 103 -8.50 2.40 12.11
CA LYS A 103 -9.17 3.04 13.24
C LYS A 103 -9.14 2.11 14.45
N ASP A 104 -9.32 2.66 15.64
CA ASP A 104 -9.26 1.88 16.88
C ASP A 104 -10.30 0.75 16.90
N GLU A 105 -11.52 1.01 16.42
CA GLU A 105 -12.57 -0.01 16.26
C GLU A 105 -12.23 -1.11 15.24
N GLU A 106 -11.40 -0.80 14.23
CA GLU A 106 -10.92 -1.74 13.23
C GLU A 106 -9.77 -2.60 13.79
N LYS A 107 -8.86 -2.00 14.59
CA LYS A 107 -7.74 -2.68 15.26
C LYS A 107 -8.19 -3.75 16.25
N GLU A 108 -9.41 -3.63 16.79
CA GLU A 108 -9.98 -4.65 17.67
C GLU A 108 -10.30 -5.96 16.91
N LYS A 109 -10.48 -5.91 15.60
CA LYS A 109 -10.97 -7.01 14.75
C LYS A 109 -10.02 -7.39 13.62
N LEU A 110 -9.15 -6.49 13.23
CA LEU A 110 -8.20 -6.67 12.12
C LEU A 110 -6.78 -6.42 12.59
N GLU A 111 -5.85 -7.13 11.99
CA GLU A 111 -4.42 -6.89 12.10
C GLU A 111 -3.95 -6.14 10.84
N GLY A 112 -3.29 -4.99 11.01
CA GLY A 112 -2.78 -4.19 9.92
C GLY A 112 -1.32 -4.45 9.64
N THR A 113 -0.99 -4.77 8.38
CA THR A 113 0.39 -4.92 7.90
C THR A 113 0.68 -3.84 6.86
N VAL A 114 1.71 -3.04 7.11
CA VAL A 114 2.20 -2.06 6.13
C VAL A 114 2.96 -2.80 5.03
N ILE A 115 2.47 -2.71 3.80
CA ILE A 115 3.09 -3.38 2.64
C ILE A 115 3.96 -2.45 1.79
N ALA A 116 3.72 -1.14 1.87
CA ALA A 116 4.43 -0.11 1.12
C ALA A 116 4.20 1.26 1.75
N THR A 117 5.09 2.20 1.49
CA THR A 117 4.88 3.62 1.78
C THR A 117 4.82 4.41 0.47
N ASP A 118 3.83 5.28 0.35
CA ASP A 118 3.71 6.19 -0.79
C ASP A 118 4.30 7.56 -0.43
N GLY A 119 5.14 8.10 -1.30
CA GLY A 119 5.76 9.40 -1.15
C GLY A 119 5.03 10.46 -1.98
N ILE A 120 4.63 11.56 -1.33
CA ILE A 120 4.08 12.73 -2.03
C ILE A 120 5.23 13.69 -2.33
N ALA A 121 5.50 13.93 -3.62
CA ALA A 121 6.48 14.92 -4.06
C ALA A 121 5.78 16.22 -4.43
N VAL A 122 6.25 17.33 -3.86
CA VAL A 122 5.87 18.67 -4.31
C VAL A 122 6.78 19.03 -5.48
N ILE A 123 6.19 19.26 -6.65
CA ILE A 123 6.94 19.62 -7.85
C ILE A 123 6.74 21.08 -8.20
N VAL A 124 7.81 21.75 -8.63
CA VAL A 124 7.81 23.13 -9.07
C VAL A 124 8.46 23.24 -10.47
N ASN A 125 8.30 24.37 -11.13
CA ASN A 125 8.96 24.61 -12.41
C ASN A 125 10.49 24.55 -12.23
N LYS A 126 11.22 24.04 -13.22
CA LYS A 126 12.70 23.96 -13.21
C LYS A 126 13.41 25.31 -13.09
N ALA A 127 12.73 26.39 -13.44
CA ALA A 127 13.26 27.77 -13.28
C ALA A 127 13.00 28.33 -11.87
N ASN A 128 12.34 27.59 -10.98
CA ASN A 128 12.13 28.01 -9.60
C ASN A 128 13.47 27.97 -8.85
N PRO A 129 13.83 29.02 -8.11
CA PRO A 129 15.08 29.07 -7.37
C PRO A 129 15.10 28.17 -6.11
N THR A 130 13.93 27.69 -5.67
CA THR A 130 13.81 26.86 -4.47
C THR A 130 14.12 25.41 -4.81
N GLU A 131 15.17 24.86 -4.21
CA GLU A 131 15.61 23.46 -4.43
C GLU A 131 14.98 22.50 -3.41
N GLU A 132 14.71 22.97 -2.19
CA GLU A 132 14.14 22.15 -1.12
C GLU A 132 13.20 22.98 -0.22
N MET A 133 12.24 22.34 0.40
CA MET A 133 11.28 22.97 1.29
C MET A 133 10.96 22.04 2.47
N THR A 134 10.71 22.66 3.62
CA THR A 134 10.15 21.95 4.79
C THR A 134 8.64 21.77 4.65
N SER A 135 8.07 20.81 5.38
CA SER A 135 6.62 20.61 5.43
C SER A 135 5.87 21.86 5.90
N ASP A 136 6.45 22.64 6.81
CA ASP A 136 5.84 23.87 7.32
C ASP A 136 5.83 24.97 6.25
N GLN A 137 6.89 25.09 5.46
CA GLN A 137 6.94 26.03 4.32
C GLN A 137 5.88 25.64 3.27
N VAL A 138 5.77 24.36 2.92
CA VAL A 138 4.72 23.86 2.01
C VAL A 138 3.34 24.21 2.57
N LYS A 139 3.10 23.98 3.87
CA LYS A 139 1.84 24.32 4.54
C LYS A 139 1.52 25.83 4.44
N SER A 140 2.50 26.69 4.69
CA SER A 140 2.32 28.15 4.64
C SER A 140 1.96 28.64 3.23
N ILE A 141 2.53 28.03 2.17
CA ILE A 141 2.15 28.31 0.79
C ILE A 141 0.67 27.95 0.54
N TYR A 142 0.25 26.76 0.95
CA TYR A 142 -1.13 26.31 0.74
C TYR A 142 -2.17 27.06 1.56
N LEU A 143 -1.77 27.61 2.72
CA LEU A 143 -2.62 28.49 3.53
C LEU A 143 -2.66 29.94 3.01
N GLY A 144 -1.74 30.31 2.11
CA GLY A 144 -1.63 31.67 1.59
C GLY A 144 -0.91 32.64 2.54
N ASP A 145 -0.17 32.12 3.52
CA ASP A 145 0.66 32.91 4.44
C ASP A 145 1.93 33.41 3.72
N VAL A 146 2.38 32.69 2.69
CA VAL A 146 3.51 32.97 1.83
C VAL A 146 3.00 33.10 0.40
N LEU A 147 3.29 34.21 -0.28
CA LEU A 147 2.76 34.52 -1.60
C LEU A 147 3.84 34.53 -2.70
N THR A 148 5.10 34.65 -2.31
CA THR A 148 6.23 34.71 -3.25
C THR A 148 7.32 33.72 -2.86
N TRP A 149 8.11 33.28 -3.84
CA TRP A 149 9.19 32.33 -3.61
C TRP A 149 10.35 32.93 -2.79
N ASP A 150 10.54 34.25 -2.87
CA ASP A 150 11.57 34.93 -2.11
C ASP A 150 11.36 34.90 -0.60
N GLU A 151 10.10 34.76 -0.16
CA GLU A 151 9.72 34.62 1.26
C GLU A 151 10.04 33.21 1.84
N ILE A 152 10.41 32.26 1.01
CA ILE A 152 10.75 30.87 1.40
C ILE A 152 12.25 30.71 1.58
N ALA A 153 13.04 31.56 0.94
CA ALA A 153 14.50 31.43 0.86
C ALA A 153 15.25 31.84 2.14
N GLU A 154 14.54 32.19 3.20
CA GLU A 154 15.06 32.42 4.56
C GLU A 154 14.73 31.24 5.48
#